data_d7baf4b02146739c0bbfc8d65aa71337
#
_entry.id   d7baf4b02146739c0bbfc8d65aa71337
#
_cell.length_a   1.000
_cell.length_b   1.000
_cell.length_c   1.000
_cell.angle_alpha   90.00
_cell.angle_beta   90.00
_cell.angle_gamma   90.00
#
_symmetry.space_group_name_H-M   'P 1'
#
loop_
_entity.id
_entity.type
_entity.pdbx_description
1 polymer ?
#
loop_
_entity_poly.entity_id
_entity_poly.type
_entity_poly.pdbx_seq_one_letter_code
_entity_poly.pdbx_strand_id
1 'polypeptide(L)'
;HLASELMYNDLVDQGELFQEAIKYYANILTPFSAQVIRKIKEVLALKVPVDMICPSHGVIWRQDPTQIVNKYTEWADAYAENQITLIYDTMWESTRKMAENIAKGILAADSSVTVKLFNVAKSDKNDIITEIFKSKAVLAGSPTVNKGILSALAGLFEEIIGLRFKGK
;
A
#
# COMPACT_ATOMS: atom_id res chain seq x y z
N HIS A 1 7.69 -0.68 -9.53
CA HIS A 1 9.06 -0.49 -10.03
C HIS A 1 9.25 0.96 -10.44
N LEU A 2 10.24 1.63 -9.86
CA LEU A 2 10.69 2.91 -10.36
C LEU A 2 11.23 2.70 -11.79
N ALA A 3 10.52 3.21 -12.78
CA ALA A 3 10.98 3.21 -14.16
C ALA A 3 11.97 4.37 -14.34
N SER A 4 13.21 4.14 -13.92
CA SER A 4 14.29 5.12 -14.01
C SER A 4 15.45 4.52 -14.81
N GLU A 5 16.06 5.32 -15.66
CA GLU A 5 17.35 5.00 -16.26
C GLU A 5 18.51 5.10 -15.23
N LEU A 6 18.23 5.66 -14.05
CA LEU A 6 19.19 5.84 -12.97
C LEU A 6 19.24 4.59 -12.09
N MET A 7 20.45 4.08 -11.91
CA MET A 7 20.68 2.81 -11.23
C MET A 7 20.73 2.91 -9.69
N TYR A 8 21.04 4.10 -9.15
CA TYR A 8 21.36 4.26 -7.74
C TYR A 8 20.33 5.13 -7.01
N ASN A 9 20.08 4.80 -5.72
CA ASN A 9 19.09 5.49 -4.90
C ASN A 9 19.34 6.98 -4.69
N ASP A 10 20.59 7.42 -4.69
CA ASP A 10 21.01 8.81 -4.52
C ASP A 10 20.83 9.68 -5.78
N LEU A 11 20.52 9.09 -6.90
CA LEU A 11 20.33 9.77 -8.19
C LEU A 11 18.85 10.00 -8.54
N VAL A 12 17.92 9.45 -7.78
CA VAL A 12 16.48 9.52 -8.04
C VAL A 12 15.76 10.37 -6.98
N ASP A 13 14.57 10.87 -7.31
CA ASP A 13 13.74 11.57 -6.34
C ASP A 13 13.36 10.62 -5.18
N GLN A 14 13.65 11.05 -3.95
CA GLN A 14 13.47 10.22 -2.77
C GLN A 14 11.98 9.99 -2.45
N GLY A 15 11.12 10.97 -2.73
CA GLY A 15 9.68 10.83 -2.54
C GLY A 15 9.10 9.76 -3.45
N GLU A 16 9.43 9.81 -4.74
CA GLU A 16 9.02 8.83 -5.74
C GLU A 16 9.59 7.44 -5.40
N LEU A 17 10.88 7.37 -5.05
CA LEU A 17 11.55 6.12 -4.69
C LEU A 17 10.83 5.38 -3.55
N PHE A 18 10.50 6.08 -2.46
CA PHE A 18 9.83 5.45 -1.33
C PHE A 18 8.36 5.15 -1.61
N GLN A 19 7.67 5.93 -2.45
CA GLN A 19 6.32 5.59 -2.92
C GLN A 19 6.31 4.30 -3.75
N GLU A 20 7.26 4.14 -4.65
CA GLU A 20 7.40 2.90 -5.43
C GLU A 20 7.84 1.71 -4.57
N ALA A 21 8.72 1.94 -3.58
CA ALA A 21 9.15 0.90 -2.66
C ALA A 21 7.98 0.41 -1.77
N ILE A 22 7.15 1.30 -1.21
CA ILE A 22 5.99 0.90 -0.42
C ILE A 22 4.91 0.25 -1.30
N LYS A 23 4.75 0.69 -2.55
CA LYS A 23 3.85 0.07 -3.52
C LYS A 23 4.28 -1.37 -3.80
N TYR A 24 5.57 -1.61 -4.04
CA TYR A 24 6.11 -2.96 -4.19
C TYR A 24 5.87 -3.81 -2.93
N TYR A 25 6.15 -3.26 -1.74
CA TYR A 25 5.94 -3.97 -0.49
C TYR A 25 4.47 -4.36 -0.29
N ALA A 26 3.56 -3.42 -0.44
CA ALA A 26 2.12 -3.60 -0.24
C ALA A 26 1.54 -4.70 -1.16
N ASN A 27 1.94 -4.69 -2.43
CA ASN A 27 1.37 -5.57 -3.45
C ASN A 27 2.03 -6.97 -3.52
N ILE A 28 3.28 -7.12 -3.03
CA ILE A 28 4.07 -8.35 -3.22
C ILE A 28 4.50 -8.96 -1.89
N LEU A 29 5.03 -8.16 -0.96
CA LEU A 29 5.71 -8.66 0.23
C LEU A 29 4.83 -8.80 1.47
N THR A 30 3.67 -8.16 1.50
CA THR A 30 2.77 -8.17 2.68
C THR A 30 2.47 -9.59 3.20
N PRO A 31 2.17 -10.61 2.38
CA PRO A 31 1.94 -11.98 2.87
C PRO A 31 3.16 -12.60 3.56
N PHE A 32 4.34 -12.07 3.26
CA PHE A 32 5.64 -12.58 3.72
C PHE A 32 6.26 -11.72 4.83
N SER A 33 5.52 -10.77 5.42
CA SER A 33 6.06 -9.82 6.42
C SER A 33 6.79 -10.51 7.57
N ALA A 34 6.29 -11.63 8.07
CA ALA A 34 6.97 -12.39 9.13
C ALA A 34 8.34 -12.95 8.67
N GLN A 35 8.43 -13.42 7.42
CA GLN A 35 9.67 -13.89 6.83
C GLN A 35 10.65 -12.74 6.59
N VAL A 36 10.14 -11.58 6.14
CA VAL A 36 10.95 -10.36 5.96
C VAL A 36 11.62 -9.97 7.26
N ILE A 37 10.85 -9.83 8.36
CA ILE A 37 11.40 -9.50 9.69
C ILE A 37 12.45 -10.52 10.13
N ARG A 38 12.14 -11.81 9.98
CA ARG A 38 13.07 -12.88 10.37
C ARG A 38 14.39 -12.78 9.60
N LYS A 39 14.32 -12.60 8.27
CA LYS A 39 15.51 -12.52 7.43
C LYS A 39 16.34 -11.27 7.68
N ILE A 40 15.70 -10.14 7.91
CA ILE A 40 16.40 -8.92 8.31
C ILE A 40 17.16 -9.15 9.63
N LYS A 41 16.52 -9.74 10.65
CA LYS A 41 17.16 -10.04 11.92
C LYS A 41 18.34 -11.02 11.77
N GLU A 42 18.21 -12.07 10.96
CA GLU A 42 19.28 -13.02 10.65
C GLU A 42 20.50 -12.32 10.04
N VAL A 43 20.28 -11.45 9.03
CA VAL A 43 21.37 -10.73 8.37
C VAL A 43 22.04 -9.72 9.31
N LEU A 44 21.26 -8.96 10.08
CA LEU A 44 21.80 -7.99 11.04
C LEU A 44 22.61 -8.68 12.17
N ALA A 45 22.24 -9.90 12.55
CA ALA A 45 22.98 -10.68 13.56
C ALA A 45 24.39 -11.08 13.11
N LEU A 46 24.68 -11.10 11.81
CA LEU A 46 26.01 -11.38 11.27
C LEU A 46 27.02 -10.26 11.57
N LYS A 47 26.52 -9.04 11.89
CA LYS A 47 27.35 -7.86 12.18
C LYS A 47 28.36 -7.51 11.06
N VAL A 48 28.04 -7.88 9.84
CA VAL A 48 28.85 -7.55 8.66
C VAL A 48 28.51 -6.12 8.25
N PRO A 49 29.49 -5.26 7.94
CA PRO A 49 29.21 -3.95 7.37
C PRO A 49 28.52 -4.11 6.01
N VAL A 50 27.50 -3.29 5.78
CA VAL A 50 26.73 -3.29 4.54
C VAL A 50 26.98 -1.96 3.83
N ASP A 51 27.84 -1.99 2.82
CA ASP A 51 28.17 -0.81 2.02
C ASP A 51 27.16 -0.57 0.91
N MET A 52 26.47 -1.62 0.47
CA MET A 52 25.54 -1.55 -0.65
C MET A 52 24.51 -2.69 -0.59
N ILE A 53 23.26 -2.41 -1.01
CA ILE A 53 22.23 -3.42 -1.22
C ILE A 53 21.82 -3.41 -2.67
N CYS A 54 22.01 -4.54 -3.34
CA CYS A 54 21.67 -4.74 -4.75
C CYS A 54 20.45 -5.66 -4.85
N PRO A 55 19.23 -5.13 -4.87
CA PRO A 55 18.03 -5.95 -4.98
C PRO A 55 17.87 -6.51 -6.41
N SER A 56 17.09 -7.57 -6.55
CA SER A 56 16.73 -8.11 -7.86
C SER A 56 15.78 -7.20 -8.66
N HIS A 57 15.14 -6.25 -7.98
CA HIS A 57 14.20 -5.28 -8.56
C HIS A 57 14.43 -3.89 -7.94
N GLY A 58 14.34 -2.86 -8.78
CA GLY A 58 14.51 -1.47 -8.37
C GLY A 58 15.97 -1.00 -8.38
N VAL A 59 16.23 0.08 -7.67
CA VAL A 59 17.54 0.73 -7.62
C VAL A 59 18.50 0.05 -6.66
N ILE A 60 19.81 0.24 -6.88
CA ILE A 60 20.85 -0.16 -5.95
C ILE A 60 20.96 0.90 -4.83
N TRP A 61 20.92 0.45 -3.59
CA TRP A 61 21.03 1.29 -2.40
C TRP A 61 22.50 1.37 -1.97
N ARG A 62 23.18 2.46 -2.32
CA ARG A 62 24.58 2.75 -1.95
C ARG A 62 24.72 3.90 -0.97
N GLN A 63 23.81 4.89 -1.02
CA GLN A 63 23.76 5.95 -0.04
C GLN A 63 22.82 5.53 1.08
N ASP A 64 23.36 5.39 2.30
CA ASP A 64 22.65 4.86 3.46
C ASP A 64 21.81 3.60 3.13
N PRO A 65 22.45 2.48 2.80
CA PRO A 65 21.73 1.28 2.37
C PRO A 65 20.78 0.73 3.42
N THR A 66 20.99 1.08 4.70
CA THR A 66 20.13 0.62 5.79
C THR A 66 18.76 1.27 5.83
N GLN A 67 18.58 2.40 5.14
CA GLN A 67 17.28 3.10 5.11
C GLN A 67 16.14 2.22 4.56
N ILE A 68 16.38 1.43 3.51
CA ILE A 68 15.35 0.53 2.97
C ILE A 68 15.06 -0.65 3.90
N VAL A 69 16.07 -1.15 4.61
CA VAL A 69 15.92 -2.21 5.63
C VAL A 69 15.02 -1.72 6.77
N ASN A 70 15.25 -0.49 7.23
CA ASN A 70 14.43 0.14 8.26
C ASN A 70 12.98 0.31 7.80
N LYS A 71 12.76 0.76 6.55
CA LYS A 71 11.43 0.86 5.96
C LYS A 71 10.72 -0.50 5.84
N TYR A 72 11.42 -1.53 5.42
CA TYR A 72 10.84 -2.87 5.36
C TYR A 72 10.47 -3.41 6.75
N THR A 73 11.27 -3.10 7.76
CA THR A 73 10.98 -3.47 9.16
C THR A 73 9.73 -2.73 9.66
N GLU A 74 9.62 -1.42 9.38
CA GLU A 74 8.46 -0.59 9.70
C GLU A 74 7.19 -1.13 9.02
N TRP A 75 7.26 -1.40 7.71
CA TRP A 75 6.11 -1.88 6.94
C TRP A 75 5.67 -3.29 7.30
N ALA A 76 6.59 -4.12 7.79
CA ALA A 76 6.28 -5.49 8.20
C ALA A 76 5.56 -5.58 9.56
N ASP A 77 5.58 -4.53 10.38
CA ASP A 77 5.03 -4.50 11.74
C ASP A 77 3.69 -3.74 11.78
N ALA A 78 2.66 -4.31 11.16
CA ALA A 78 1.28 -3.78 11.15
C ALA A 78 1.19 -2.28 10.80
N TYR A 79 1.94 -1.85 9.80
CA TYR A 79 2.02 -0.45 9.38
C TYR A 79 0.66 0.17 9.08
N ALA A 80 0.42 1.35 9.63
CA ALA A 80 -0.74 2.18 9.31
C ALA A 80 -0.45 3.67 9.53
N GLU A 81 -0.86 4.47 8.57
CA GLU A 81 -0.90 5.94 8.64
C GLU A 81 -2.25 6.42 9.21
N ASN A 82 -2.36 7.69 9.58
CA ASN A 82 -3.65 8.28 9.97
C ASN A 82 -4.54 8.49 8.74
N GLN A 83 -4.89 7.40 8.08
CA GLN A 83 -5.58 7.36 6.80
C GLN A 83 -6.75 6.38 6.82
N ILE A 84 -7.80 6.74 6.08
CA ILE A 84 -8.95 5.87 5.77
C ILE A 84 -9.08 5.83 4.25
N THR A 85 -9.15 4.61 3.68
CA THR A 85 -9.40 4.43 2.25
C THR A 85 -10.83 3.97 2.03
N LEU A 86 -11.56 4.72 1.19
CA LEU A 86 -12.88 4.36 0.69
C LEU A 86 -12.73 3.83 -0.72
N ILE A 87 -13.16 2.60 -0.94
CA ILE A 87 -13.24 1.98 -2.26
C ILE A 87 -14.71 1.78 -2.64
N TYR A 88 -15.08 2.08 -3.85
CA TYR A 88 -16.45 1.88 -4.32
C TYR A 88 -16.50 1.54 -5.79
N ASP A 89 -17.59 0.90 -6.17
CA ASP A 89 -18.05 0.84 -7.56
C ASP A 89 -19.49 1.30 -7.63
N THR A 90 -19.96 1.72 -8.80
CA THR A 90 -21.29 2.33 -8.95
C THR A 90 -21.88 2.10 -10.33
N MET A 91 -23.19 1.90 -10.40
CA MET A 91 -23.96 1.85 -11.68
C MET A 91 -24.61 3.19 -12.01
N TRP A 92 -25.29 3.78 -11.04
CA TRP A 92 -26.16 4.96 -11.21
C TRP A 92 -25.77 6.10 -10.26
N GLU A 93 -24.48 6.24 -9.98
CA GLU A 93 -23.90 7.33 -9.17
C GLU A 93 -24.32 7.36 -7.67
N SER A 94 -25.26 6.51 -7.24
CA SER A 94 -25.73 6.55 -5.84
C SER A 94 -24.62 6.16 -4.87
N THR A 95 -23.90 5.07 -5.13
CA THR A 95 -22.78 4.63 -4.27
C THR A 95 -21.66 5.66 -4.27
N ARG A 96 -21.35 6.29 -5.40
CA ARG A 96 -20.38 7.39 -5.46
C ARG A 96 -20.79 8.55 -4.54
N LYS A 97 -22.04 9.02 -4.63
CA LYS A 97 -22.55 10.10 -3.76
C LYS A 97 -22.50 9.72 -2.29
N MET A 98 -22.80 8.47 -1.94
CA MET A 98 -22.66 7.95 -0.57
C MET A 98 -21.20 8.00 -0.11
N ALA A 99 -20.27 7.48 -0.89
CA ALA A 99 -18.84 7.47 -0.57
C ALA A 99 -18.28 8.89 -0.40
N GLU A 100 -18.63 9.82 -1.27
CA GLU A 100 -18.25 11.24 -1.17
C GLU A 100 -18.79 11.91 0.11
N ASN A 101 -20.03 11.62 0.50
CA ASN A 101 -20.60 12.17 1.73
C ASN A 101 -20.01 11.51 2.99
N ILE A 102 -19.70 10.23 2.96
CA ILE A 102 -18.97 9.57 4.05
C ILE A 102 -17.58 10.21 4.20
N ALA A 103 -16.84 10.42 3.10
CA ALA A 103 -15.55 11.10 3.12
C ALA A 103 -15.64 12.50 3.77
N LYS A 104 -16.64 13.29 3.39
CA LYS A 104 -16.91 14.60 4.02
C LYS A 104 -17.22 14.48 5.51
N GLY A 105 -18.02 13.48 5.90
CA GLY A 105 -18.35 13.21 7.30
C GLY A 105 -17.12 12.85 8.15
N ILE A 106 -16.20 12.03 7.61
CA ILE A 106 -14.93 11.69 8.27
C ILE A 106 -14.10 12.95 8.50
N LEU A 107 -13.91 13.77 7.46
CA LEU A 107 -13.12 15.01 7.54
C LEU A 107 -13.75 16.06 8.46
N ALA A 108 -15.08 16.07 8.55
CA ALA A 108 -15.79 16.95 9.50
C ALA A 108 -15.64 16.49 10.94
N ALA A 109 -15.53 15.19 11.19
CA ALA A 109 -15.32 14.62 12.51
C ALA A 109 -13.86 14.74 12.97
N ASP A 110 -12.90 14.51 12.06
CA ASP A 110 -11.47 14.64 12.32
C ASP A 110 -10.74 15.07 11.05
N SER A 111 -10.36 16.34 10.98
CA SER A 111 -9.64 16.92 9.84
C SER A 111 -8.18 16.47 9.73
N SER A 112 -7.64 15.78 10.74
CA SER A 112 -6.27 15.22 10.69
C SER A 112 -6.18 13.90 9.92
N VAL A 113 -7.32 13.27 9.63
CA VAL A 113 -7.37 12.01 8.88
C VAL A 113 -7.20 12.27 7.38
N THR A 114 -6.28 11.56 6.75
CA THR A 114 -6.20 11.50 5.29
C THR A 114 -7.30 10.58 4.76
N VAL A 115 -8.14 11.09 3.87
CA VAL A 115 -9.19 10.28 3.23
C VAL A 115 -8.82 10.05 1.76
N LYS A 116 -8.69 8.79 1.37
CA LYS A 116 -8.50 8.36 -0.02
C LYS A 116 -9.79 7.76 -0.55
N LEU A 117 -10.18 8.16 -1.76
CA LEU A 117 -11.44 7.74 -2.39
C LEU A 117 -11.17 7.19 -3.78
N PHE A 118 -11.52 5.93 -4.02
CA PHE A 118 -11.29 5.25 -5.29
C PHE A 118 -12.56 4.65 -5.88
N ASN A 119 -12.78 4.93 -7.16
CA ASN A 119 -13.68 4.12 -7.98
C ASN A 119 -12.89 2.92 -8.51
N VAL A 120 -13.20 1.73 -8.04
CA VAL A 120 -12.43 0.51 -8.35
C VAL A 120 -12.40 0.19 -9.84
N ALA A 121 -13.49 0.45 -10.56
CA ALA A 121 -13.55 0.21 -12.00
C ALA A 121 -12.73 1.20 -12.85
N LYS A 122 -12.27 2.32 -12.25
CA LYS A 122 -11.58 3.41 -12.95
C LYS A 122 -10.17 3.70 -12.44
N SER A 123 -9.75 3.06 -11.36
CA SER A 123 -8.47 3.29 -10.70
C SER A 123 -7.54 2.10 -10.86
N ASP A 124 -6.23 2.35 -10.85
CA ASP A 124 -5.25 1.27 -10.85
C ASP A 124 -5.34 0.48 -9.53
N LYS A 125 -5.46 -0.84 -9.64
CA LYS A 125 -5.65 -1.71 -8.48
C LYS A 125 -4.44 -1.73 -7.55
N ASN A 126 -3.22 -1.60 -8.09
CA ASN A 126 -2.01 -1.61 -7.26
C ASN A 126 -1.92 -0.33 -6.43
N ASP A 127 -2.40 0.80 -6.95
CA ASP A 127 -2.52 2.04 -6.19
C ASP A 127 -3.56 1.89 -5.08
N ILE A 128 -4.72 1.31 -5.37
CA ILE A 128 -5.75 1.03 -4.36
C ILE A 128 -5.19 0.14 -3.25
N ILE A 129 -4.53 -0.96 -3.59
CA ILE A 129 -3.92 -1.90 -2.64
C ILE A 129 -2.86 -1.18 -1.79
N THR A 130 -2.05 -0.31 -2.37
CA THR A 130 -1.05 0.49 -1.66
C THR A 130 -1.70 1.40 -0.63
N GLU A 131 -2.76 2.12 -1.02
CA GLU A 131 -3.46 3.01 -0.09
C GLU A 131 -4.24 2.23 0.99
N ILE A 132 -4.77 1.04 0.68
CA ILE A 132 -5.33 0.13 1.68
C ILE A 132 -4.25 -0.31 2.67
N PHE A 133 -3.08 -0.69 2.20
CA PHE A 133 -1.95 -1.08 3.04
C PHE A 133 -1.56 0.02 4.04
N LYS A 134 -1.56 1.27 3.61
CA LYS A 134 -1.24 2.45 4.43
C LYS A 134 -2.35 2.82 5.43
N SER A 135 -3.58 2.39 5.22
CA SER A 135 -4.74 2.85 5.97
C SER A 135 -4.95 2.12 7.30
N LYS A 136 -5.53 2.83 8.28
CA LYS A 136 -6.05 2.26 9.54
C LYS A 136 -7.39 1.54 9.35
N ALA A 137 -8.19 2.00 8.37
CA ALA A 137 -9.50 1.42 8.07
C ALA A 137 -9.80 1.50 6.58
N VAL A 138 -10.62 0.57 6.13
CA VAL A 138 -11.12 0.52 4.75
C VAL A 138 -12.64 0.46 4.76
N LEU A 139 -13.27 1.29 3.95
CA LEU A 139 -14.71 1.26 3.70
C LEU A 139 -14.96 0.86 2.26
N ALA A 140 -15.86 -0.09 2.05
CA ALA A 140 -16.19 -0.58 0.72
C ALA A 140 -17.66 -0.37 0.40
N GLY A 141 -17.96 0.13 -0.80
CA GLY A 141 -19.31 0.38 -1.27
C GLY A 141 -19.60 -0.23 -2.63
N SER A 142 -20.72 -0.96 -2.75
CA SER A 142 -21.24 -1.48 -4.02
C SER A 142 -22.75 -1.40 -4.06
N PRO A 143 -23.37 -1.13 -5.22
CA PRO A 143 -24.77 -1.45 -5.41
C PRO A 143 -24.95 -2.98 -5.40
N THR A 144 -26.13 -3.43 -5.02
CA THR A 144 -26.49 -4.86 -5.10
C THR A 144 -26.91 -5.23 -6.50
N VAL A 145 -26.22 -6.20 -7.08
CA VAL A 145 -26.56 -6.76 -8.41
C VAL A 145 -26.65 -8.27 -8.28
N ASN A 146 -27.78 -8.86 -8.69
CA ASN A 146 -28.01 -10.30 -8.62
C ASN A 146 -27.68 -10.92 -7.24
N LYS A 147 -28.05 -10.24 -6.17
CA LYS A 147 -27.75 -10.60 -4.77
C LYS A 147 -26.27 -10.57 -4.40
N GLY A 148 -25.39 -9.97 -5.22
CA GLY A 148 -23.95 -9.82 -5.01
C GLY A 148 -23.48 -8.37 -5.17
N ILE A 149 -22.18 -8.23 -5.23
CA ILE A 149 -21.48 -6.95 -5.49
C ILE A 149 -21.02 -6.87 -6.95
N LEU A 150 -20.63 -5.68 -7.41
CA LEU A 150 -20.06 -5.52 -8.74
C LEU A 150 -18.73 -6.25 -8.89
N SER A 151 -18.48 -6.79 -10.09
CA SER A 151 -17.35 -7.68 -10.38
C SER A 151 -15.97 -7.05 -10.15
N ALA A 152 -15.81 -5.75 -10.43
CA ALA A 152 -14.54 -5.07 -10.18
C ALA A 152 -14.19 -5.08 -8.69
N LEU A 153 -15.17 -4.83 -7.81
CA LEU A 153 -14.96 -4.86 -6.37
C LEU A 153 -14.75 -6.29 -5.85
N ALA A 154 -15.47 -7.27 -6.40
CA ALA A 154 -15.28 -8.67 -6.05
C ALA A 154 -13.86 -9.17 -6.39
N GLY A 155 -13.34 -8.81 -7.58
CA GLY A 155 -11.97 -9.13 -7.97
C GLY A 155 -10.91 -8.49 -7.07
N LEU A 156 -11.12 -7.24 -6.66
CA LEU A 156 -10.23 -6.58 -5.72
C LEU A 156 -10.24 -7.26 -4.34
N PHE A 157 -11.39 -7.70 -3.84
CA PHE A 157 -11.47 -8.44 -2.57
C PHE A 157 -10.73 -9.76 -2.61
N GLU A 158 -10.77 -10.48 -3.71
CA GLU A 158 -10.01 -11.73 -3.87
C GLU A 158 -8.49 -11.48 -3.71
N GLU A 159 -7.98 -10.41 -4.29
CA GLU A 159 -6.57 -10.02 -4.14
C GLU A 159 -6.24 -9.59 -2.70
N ILE A 160 -7.10 -8.78 -2.06
CA ILE A 160 -6.92 -8.32 -0.68
C ILE A 160 -6.88 -9.52 0.30
N ILE A 161 -7.73 -10.52 0.09
CA ILE A 161 -7.73 -11.76 0.89
C ILE A 161 -6.39 -12.48 0.74
N GLY A 162 -5.88 -12.58 -0.49
CA GLY A 162 -4.56 -13.18 -0.77
C GLY A 162 -3.40 -12.45 -0.09
N LEU A 163 -3.48 -11.12 0.02
CA LEU A 163 -2.46 -10.28 0.65
C LEU A 163 -2.46 -10.35 2.18
N ARG A 164 -3.54 -10.83 2.80
CA ARG A 164 -3.64 -11.08 4.26
C ARG A 164 -3.31 -9.85 5.11
N PHE A 165 -3.83 -8.69 4.73
CA PHE A 165 -3.67 -7.47 5.53
C PHE A 165 -4.14 -7.70 6.98
N LYS A 166 -3.32 -7.26 7.95
CA LYS A 166 -3.63 -7.38 9.36
C LYS A 166 -4.26 -6.09 9.89
N GLY A 167 -5.40 -6.23 10.58
CA GLY A 167 -6.02 -5.11 11.29
C GLY A 167 -6.64 -4.03 10.39
N LYS A 168 -7.04 -4.39 9.18
CA LYS A 168 -7.68 -3.47 8.22
C LYS A 168 -9.17 -3.75 8.08
#